data_a2c1236d9a49197c8a3e71806bf2027b
#
_entry.id   a2c1236d9a49197c8a3e71806bf2027b
#
_cell.length_a   1.000
_cell.length_b   1.000
_cell.length_c   1.000
_cell.angle_alpha   90.00
_cell.angle_beta   90.00
_cell.angle_gamma   90.00
#
_symmetry.space_group_name_H-M   'P 1'
#
loop_
_entity.id
_entity.type
_entity.pdbx_description
1 polymer ?
#
loop_
_entity_poly.entity_id
_entity_poly.type
_entity_poly.pdbx_seq_one_letter_code
_entity_poly.pdbx_strand_id
1 'polypeptide(L)'
;MAAYVIVEVEVHDPVQYEDYKKLTPASLLPFQGKFVVRGGAAEALEGSPDPQRIVVLEFPTRALAKKWWSSPEYGPAKALRQRISTTRMLLVDGV
;
A
#
# COMPACT_ATOMS: atom_id res chain seq x y z
N MET A 1 -6.21 18.63 3.48
CA MET A 1 -6.65 17.43 4.21
C MET A 1 -5.88 16.24 3.67
N ALA A 2 -5.14 15.54 4.52
CA ALA A 2 -4.40 14.36 4.12
C ALA A 2 -5.37 13.23 3.77
N ALA A 3 -4.90 12.31 2.93
CA ALA A 3 -5.62 11.09 2.60
C ALA A 3 -4.71 9.89 2.82
N TYR A 4 -5.31 8.76 3.17
CA TYR A 4 -4.56 7.55 3.50
C TYR A 4 -5.00 6.41 2.60
N VAL A 5 -4.02 5.63 2.16
CA VAL A 5 -4.27 4.35 1.51
C VAL A 5 -3.93 3.26 2.52
N ILE A 6 -4.95 2.52 2.93
CA ILE A 6 -4.81 1.42 3.89
C ILE A 6 -4.77 0.12 3.11
N VAL A 7 -3.69 -0.64 3.28
CA VAL A 7 -3.43 -1.83 2.49
C VAL A 7 -3.37 -3.04 3.42
N GLU A 8 -4.23 -4.02 3.17
CA GLU A 8 -4.17 -5.32 3.80
C GLU A 8 -3.64 -6.32 2.78
N VAL A 9 -2.54 -6.98 3.09
CA VAL A 9 -1.85 -7.85 2.13
C VAL A 9 -1.69 -9.24 2.69
N GLU A 10 -2.10 -10.23 1.88
CA GLU A 10 -1.73 -11.63 2.07
C GLU A 10 -0.71 -11.98 0.98
N VAL A 11 0.54 -12.20 1.38
CA VAL A 11 1.64 -12.46 0.45
C VAL A 11 1.71 -13.94 0.10
N HIS A 12 1.65 -14.25 -1.21
CA HIS A 12 1.74 -15.63 -1.70
C HIS A 12 3.15 -16.02 -2.12
N ASP A 13 3.95 -15.04 -2.57
CA ASP A 13 5.35 -15.23 -2.98
C ASP A 13 6.23 -14.23 -2.27
N PRO A 14 6.81 -14.61 -1.09
CA PRO A 14 7.64 -13.69 -0.31
C PRO A 14 8.90 -13.22 -1.04
N VAL A 15 9.46 -14.04 -1.93
CA VAL A 15 10.69 -13.70 -2.66
C VAL A 15 10.41 -12.55 -3.63
N GLN A 16 9.37 -12.69 -4.47
CA GLN A 16 9.00 -11.63 -5.41
C GLN A 16 8.42 -10.41 -4.70
N TYR A 17 7.82 -10.59 -3.52
CA TYR A 17 7.31 -9.47 -2.74
C TYR A 17 8.43 -8.53 -2.29
N GLU A 18 9.63 -9.04 -2.05
CA GLU A 18 10.80 -8.20 -1.76
C GLU A 18 11.11 -7.28 -2.95
N ASP A 19 10.97 -7.78 -4.18
CA ASP A 19 11.15 -6.95 -5.39
C ASP A 19 10.09 -5.84 -5.44
N TYR A 20 8.84 -6.17 -5.12
CA TYR A 20 7.76 -5.19 -5.03
C TYR A 20 8.10 -4.08 -4.02
N LYS A 21 8.59 -4.44 -2.85
CA LYS A 21 8.95 -3.47 -1.80
C LYS A 21 10.05 -2.52 -2.24
N LYS A 22 10.94 -2.94 -3.13
CA LYS A 22 12.00 -2.09 -3.68
C LYS A 22 11.48 -1.10 -4.72
N LEU A 23 10.42 -1.44 -5.42
CA LEU A 23 9.85 -0.60 -6.48
C LEU A 23 8.94 0.50 -5.94
N THR A 24 8.26 0.25 -4.82
CA THR A 24 7.21 1.14 -4.33
C THR A 24 7.71 2.53 -3.91
N PRO A 25 8.84 2.68 -3.18
CA PRO A 25 9.26 4.01 -2.71
C PRO A 25 9.45 5.02 -3.83
N ALA A 26 10.11 4.65 -4.91
CA ALA A 26 10.35 5.56 -6.03
C ALA A 26 9.04 5.99 -6.69
N SER A 27 8.03 5.12 -6.74
CA SER A 27 6.74 5.43 -7.35
C SER A 27 5.96 6.49 -6.57
N LEU A 28 6.21 6.62 -5.27
CA LEU A 28 5.50 7.56 -4.40
C LEU A 28 6.00 9.00 -4.55
N LEU A 29 7.27 9.19 -4.92
CA LEU A 29 7.90 10.51 -4.93
C LEU A 29 7.17 11.56 -5.77
N PRO A 30 6.76 11.29 -7.03
CA PRO A 30 6.05 12.28 -7.82
C PRO A 30 4.70 12.71 -7.24
N PHE A 31 4.13 11.90 -6.35
CA PHE A 31 2.79 12.11 -5.81
C PHE A 31 2.82 12.50 -4.33
N GLN A 32 4.02 12.75 -3.78
CA GLN A 32 4.23 13.15 -2.40
C GLN A 32 3.68 12.14 -1.38
N GLY A 33 3.66 10.86 -1.77
CA GLY A 33 3.26 9.78 -0.88
C GLY A 33 4.38 9.39 0.07
N LYS A 34 4.01 8.94 1.26
CA LYS A 34 4.97 8.44 2.24
C LYS A 34 4.38 7.29 3.03
N PHE A 35 5.26 6.41 3.53
CA PHE A 35 4.85 5.34 4.42
C PHE A 35 4.59 5.88 5.82
N VAL A 36 3.43 5.51 6.38
CA VAL A 36 3.07 5.76 7.79
C VAL A 36 3.19 4.45 8.57
N VAL A 37 2.75 3.35 7.96
CA VAL A 37 2.92 1.99 8.49
C VAL A 37 3.45 1.15 7.33
N ARG A 38 4.50 0.36 7.59
CA ARG A 38 5.08 -0.48 6.56
C ARG A 38 5.39 -1.87 7.11
N GLY A 39 4.35 -2.66 7.30
CA GLY A 39 4.49 -4.05 7.71
C GLY A 39 4.91 -4.25 9.16
N GLY A 40 4.64 -3.29 10.03
CA GLY A 40 4.82 -3.48 11.46
C GLY A 40 3.89 -4.56 12.00
N ALA A 41 4.22 -5.10 13.18
CA ALA A 41 3.42 -6.13 13.81
C ALA A 41 1.96 -5.66 13.94
N ALA A 42 1.04 -6.50 13.51
CA ALA A 42 -0.39 -6.16 13.52
C ALA A 42 -1.18 -7.29 14.19
N GLU A 43 -2.16 -6.91 15.00
CA GLU A 43 -3.06 -7.86 15.65
C GLU A 43 -4.47 -7.32 15.66
N ALA A 44 -5.45 -8.20 15.59
CA ALA A 44 -6.85 -7.82 15.70
C ALA A 44 -7.20 -7.67 17.18
N LEU A 45 -7.65 -6.48 17.59
CA LEU A 45 -8.20 -6.26 18.93
C LEU A 45 -9.63 -6.79 19.01
N GLU A 46 -10.33 -6.75 17.90
CA GLU A 46 -11.67 -7.32 17.74
C GLU A 46 -11.75 -7.93 16.34
N GLY A 47 -12.47 -9.02 16.22
CA GLY A 47 -12.60 -9.74 14.96
C GLY A 47 -11.44 -10.69 14.73
N SER A 48 -11.52 -11.44 13.65
CA SER A 48 -10.52 -12.43 13.27
C SER A 48 -10.53 -12.64 11.76
N PRO A 49 -9.43 -13.14 11.18
CA PRO A 49 -8.14 -13.42 11.80
C PRO A 49 -7.28 -12.17 11.94
N ASP A 50 -6.11 -12.30 12.57
CA ASP A 50 -5.11 -11.23 12.55
C ASP A 50 -4.70 -10.95 11.11
N PRO A 51 -4.50 -9.67 10.73
CA PRO A 51 -4.00 -9.36 9.40
C PRO A 51 -2.57 -9.85 9.22
N GLN A 52 -2.24 -10.36 8.04
CA GLN A 52 -0.88 -10.83 7.76
C GLN A 52 0.09 -9.66 7.66
N ARG A 53 -0.30 -8.62 6.91
CA ARG A 53 0.53 -7.45 6.70
C ARG A 53 -0.32 -6.22 6.46
N ILE A 54 0.00 -5.13 7.15
CA ILE A 54 -0.67 -3.84 6.98
C ILE A 54 0.36 -2.83 6.50
N VAL A 55 -0.01 -2.06 5.47
CA VAL A 55 0.73 -0.90 5.01
C VAL A 55 -0.22 0.29 4.98
N VAL A 56 0.23 1.44 5.46
CA VAL A 56 -0.53 2.68 5.36
C VAL A 56 0.34 3.73 4.68
N LEU A 57 -0.18 4.30 3.61
CA LEU A 57 0.45 5.39 2.88
C LEU A 57 -0.31 6.67 3.17
N GLU A 58 0.41 7.79 3.27
CA GLU A 58 -0.20 9.11 3.40
C GLU A 58 0.10 9.95 2.17
N PHE A 59 -0.91 10.64 1.67
CA PHE A 59 -0.79 11.60 0.57
C PHE A 59 -1.37 12.94 1.01
N PRO A 60 -0.89 14.07 0.44
CA PRO A 60 -1.46 15.37 0.78
C PRO A 60 -2.94 15.50 0.46
N THR A 61 -3.41 14.81 -0.60
CA THR A 61 -4.81 14.85 -1.03
C THR A 61 -5.26 13.49 -1.57
N ARG A 62 -6.56 13.28 -1.57
CA ARG A 62 -7.19 12.13 -2.20
C ARG A 62 -6.85 12.06 -3.70
N ALA A 63 -6.84 13.20 -4.37
CA ALA A 63 -6.54 13.25 -5.80
C ALA A 63 -5.14 12.72 -6.12
N LEU A 64 -4.14 13.09 -5.30
CA LEU A 64 -2.78 12.60 -5.48
C LEU A 64 -2.68 11.08 -5.23
N ALA A 65 -3.39 10.57 -4.23
CA ALA A 65 -3.44 9.13 -3.97
C ALA A 65 -3.99 8.35 -5.16
N LYS A 66 -5.09 8.83 -5.75
CA LYS A 66 -5.69 8.21 -6.93
C LYS A 66 -4.76 8.28 -8.14
N LYS A 67 -4.08 9.42 -8.34
CA LYS A 67 -3.12 9.58 -9.43
C LYS A 67 -1.96 8.59 -9.28
N TRP A 68 -1.44 8.42 -8.08
CA TRP A 68 -0.40 7.43 -7.81
C TRP A 68 -0.87 6.03 -8.18
N TRP A 69 -2.03 5.61 -7.71
CA TRP A 69 -2.54 4.26 -7.93
C TRP A 69 -2.67 3.92 -9.42
N SER A 70 -3.09 4.89 -10.23
CA SER A 70 -3.29 4.70 -11.67
C SER A 70 -2.10 5.16 -12.52
N SER A 71 -0.99 5.55 -11.89
CA SER A 71 0.16 6.12 -12.60
C SER A 71 1.00 5.08 -13.33
N PRO A 72 1.70 5.50 -14.40
CA PRO A 72 2.73 4.64 -15.02
C PRO A 72 3.87 4.30 -14.06
N GLU A 73 4.20 5.21 -13.14
CA GLU A 73 5.27 5.02 -12.17
C GLU A 73 5.00 3.84 -11.24
N TYR A 74 3.73 3.66 -10.84
CA TYR A 74 3.34 2.55 -9.97
C TYR A 74 2.91 1.30 -10.77
N GLY A 75 2.65 1.44 -12.06
CA GLY A 75 2.10 0.37 -12.90
C GLY A 75 2.83 -0.98 -12.78
N PRO A 76 4.16 -1.03 -13.00
CA PRO A 76 4.90 -2.29 -12.90
C PRO A 76 4.85 -2.91 -11.51
N ALA A 77 5.00 -2.11 -10.46
CA ALA A 77 4.91 -2.58 -9.08
C ALA A 77 3.52 -3.11 -8.77
N LYS A 78 2.47 -2.38 -9.19
CA LYS A 78 1.08 -2.78 -9.00
C LYS A 78 0.80 -4.13 -9.66
N ALA A 79 1.23 -4.31 -10.89
CA ALA A 79 1.03 -5.56 -11.64
C ALA A 79 1.72 -6.74 -10.94
N LEU A 80 2.95 -6.52 -10.45
CA LEU A 80 3.68 -7.54 -9.70
C LEU A 80 2.93 -7.92 -8.42
N ARG A 81 2.52 -6.93 -7.63
CA ARG A 81 1.78 -7.17 -6.38
C ARG A 81 0.49 -7.96 -6.63
N GLN A 82 -0.24 -7.62 -7.68
CA GLN A 82 -1.50 -8.29 -8.00
C GLN A 82 -1.31 -9.76 -8.35
N ARG A 83 -0.15 -10.13 -8.92
CA ARG A 83 0.14 -11.54 -9.24
C ARG A 83 0.56 -12.37 -8.03
N ILE A 84 1.21 -11.75 -7.04
CA ILE A 84 1.90 -12.47 -5.96
C ILE A 84 1.25 -12.31 -4.60
N SER A 85 0.11 -11.61 -4.56
CA SER A 85 -0.58 -11.36 -3.29
C SER A 85 -2.08 -11.24 -3.49
N THR A 86 -2.80 -11.43 -2.40
CA THR A 86 -4.20 -11.02 -2.28
C THR A 86 -4.22 -9.76 -1.46
N THR A 87 -4.71 -8.65 -2.05
CA THR A 87 -4.61 -7.34 -1.44
C THR A 87 -5.95 -6.62 -1.47
N ARG A 88 -6.24 -5.94 -0.37
CA ARG A 88 -7.34 -4.99 -0.29
C ARG A 88 -6.76 -3.61 -0.02
N MET A 89 -7.08 -2.63 -0.85
CA MET A 89 -6.67 -1.24 -0.69
C MET A 89 -7.88 -0.36 -0.47
N LEU A 90 -7.83 0.46 0.56
CA LEU A 90 -8.87 1.41 0.90
C LEU A 90 -8.28 2.82 0.88
N LEU A 91 -9.01 3.75 0.27
CA LEU A 91 -8.64 5.17 0.29
C LEU A 91 -9.60 5.91 1.21
N VAL A 92 -9.06 6.58 2.22
CA VAL A 92 -9.86 7.29 3.22
C VAL A 92 -9.28 8.66 3.49
N ASP A 93 -10.14 9.66 3.61
CA ASP A 93 -9.72 11.01 3.98
C ASP A 93 -9.35 11.07 5.46
N GLY A 94 -8.29 11.81 5.77
CA GLY A 94 -7.93 12.11 7.15
C GLY A 94 -8.79 13.22 7.74
N VAL A 95 -8.53 13.53 8.98
CA VAL A 95 -9.22 14.64 9.68
C VAL A 95 -8.72 15.99 9.24
#